data_9545b7c4bcbc82349b6525b18a4b39a4
#
_entry.id   9545b7c4bcbc82349b6525b18a4b39a4
#
_cell.length_a   1.000
_cell.length_b   1.000
_cell.length_c   1.000
_cell.angle_alpha   90.00
_cell.angle_beta   90.00
_cell.angle_gamma   90.00
#
_symmetry.space_group_name_H-M   'P 1'
#
loop_
_entity.id
_entity.type
_entity.pdbx_description
1 polymer ?
#
loop_
_entity_poly.entity_id
_entity_poly.type
_entity_poly.pdbx_seq_one_letter_code
_entity_poly.pdbx_strand_id
1 'polypeptide(L)'
;DDISFLSNHDIESMEVLKDASATAMYGSRGANGVIIVTTKQGAEGKAQVNITASEGFQFQNSGKFEMCTASEYAMLQNEANLNINPDGGLVYDDPASFGKGTNWFDEIFRVASVRDYQVAVSGGTEKVRYNLSAGYFQQDGIIKENSYDRFTLRANNSYKINKHLTIGHNLSASFSHTKNENKGVVKSAYKLSPIITPYDENGNFSDPQVASTANPLATLHYMNSDNWKDRIVGSAFLNWEVIKGLNFKTSL
;
A
#
# COMPACT_ATOMS: atom_id res chain seq x y z
N ASP A 1 8.32 -0.71 -13.22
CA ASP A 1 7.32 -1.80 -13.08
C ASP A 1 6.96 -1.96 -11.61
N ASP A 2 5.68 -2.20 -11.35
CA ASP A 2 5.14 -2.39 -10.00
C ASP A 2 5.27 -3.86 -9.60
N ILE A 3 5.89 -4.12 -8.43
CA ILE A 3 6.05 -5.46 -7.84
C ILE A 3 5.03 -5.75 -6.72
N SER A 4 4.10 -4.84 -6.47
CA SER A 4 3.10 -4.96 -5.39
C SER A 4 2.17 -6.17 -5.53
N PHE A 5 2.13 -6.78 -6.71
CA PHE A 5 1.36 -7.99 -6.97
C PHE A 5 1.98 -9.27 -6.36
N LEU A 6 3.25 -9.22 -5.94
CA LEU A 6 3.91 -10.35 -5.29
C LEU A 6 3.69 -10.33 -3.79
N SER A 7 3.49 -11.50 -3.19
CA SER A 7 3.57 -11.65 -1.74
C SER A 7 5.05 -11.62 -1.31
N ASN A 8 5.36 -10.89 -0.25
CA ASN A 8 6.72 -10.86 0.33
C ASN A 8 7.19 -12.26 0.74
N HIS A 9 6.28 -13.11 1.15
CA HIS A 9 6.56 -14.49 1.58
C HIS A 9 6.96 -15.41 0.42
N ASP A 10 6.62 -15.04 -0.85
CA ASP A 10 7.01 -15.81 -2.04
C ASP A 10 8.39 -15.41 -2.58
N ILE A 11 8.99 -14.36 -2.05
CA ILE A 11 10.30 -13.87 -2.47
C ILE A 11 11.39 -14.69 -1.76
N GLU A 12 12.34 -15.20 -2.52
CA GLU A 12 13.54 -15.84 -2.02
C GLU A 12 14.70 -14.85 -1.91
N SER A 13 14.92 -14.04 -2.95
CA SER A 13 15.94 -12.99 -2.96
C SER A 13 15.53 -11.80 -3.83
N MET A 14 16.11 -10.66 -3.54
CA MET A 14 15.97 -9.44 -4.32
C MET A 14 17.36 -8.83 -4.54
N GLU A 15 17.71 -8.61 -5.80
CA GLU A 15 18.98 -8.04 -6.20
C GLU A 15 18.73 -6.73 -6.97
N VAL A 16 19.50 -5.69 -6.66
CA VAL A 16 19.41 -4.39 -7.31
C VAL A 16 20.66 -4.15 -8.13
N LEU A 17 20.52 -4.15 -9.46
CA LEU A 17 21.60 -3.84 -10.39
C LEU A 17 21.57 -2.34 -10.70
N LYS A 18 22.63 -1.64 -10.30
CA LYS A 18 22.78 -0.17 -10.52
C LYS A 18 23.86 0.18 -11.55
N ASP A 19 24.76 -0.76 -11.85
CA ASP A 19 25.88 -0.53 -12.74
C ASP A 19 25.48 -0.71 -14.20
N ALA A 20 25.98 0.15 -15.07
CA ALA A 20 25.67 0.13 -16.51
C ALA A 20 26.05 -1.20 -17.17
N SER A 21 27.14 -1.85 -16.75
CA SER A 21 27.56 -3.16 -17.25
C SER A 21 26.60 -4.27 -16.89
N ALA A 22 26.06 -4.26 -15.66
CA ALA A 22 25.08 -5.23 -15.20
C ALA A 22 23.69 -5.02 -15.83
N THR A 23 23.34 -3.78 -16.11
CA THR A 23 22.02 -3.43 -16.70
C THR A 23 22.00 -3.52 -18.23
N ALA A 24 23.15 -3.61 -18.90
CA ALA A 24 23.27 -3.65 -20.37
C ALA A 24 22.46 -4.80 -20.99
N MET A 25 22.32 -5.93 -20.31
CA MET A 25 21.55 -7.09 -20.79
C MET A 25 20.05 -6.81 -20.89
N TYR A 26 19.56 -5.76 -20.21
CA TYR A 26 18.13 -5.40 -20.15
C TYR A 26 17.78 -4.25 -21.11
N GLY A 27 18.76 -3.80 -21.92
CA GLY A 27 18.57 -2.76 -22.93
C GLY A 27 18.14 -1.41 -22.31
N SER A 28 17.42 -0.61 -23.07
CA SER A 28 16.98 0.74 -22.65
C SER A 28 16.11 0.75 -21.38
N ARG A 29 15.40 -0.34 -21.09
CA ARG A 29 14.60 -0.47 -19.86
C ARG A 29 15.45 -0.54 -18.59
N GLY A 30 16.72 -0.95 -18.71
CA GLY A 30 17.67 -1.02 -17.60
C GLY A 30 18.36 0.31 -17.25
N ALA A 31 18.10 1.41 -18.00
CA ALA A 31 18.82 2.67 -17.84
C ALA A 31 18.72 3.28 -16.43
N ASN A 32 17.63 3.06 -15.72
CA ASN A 32 17.41 3.53 -14.34
C ASN A 32 17.72 2.48 -13.26
N GLY A 33 18.37 1.37 -13.64
CA GLY A 33 18.62 0.22 -12.78
C GLY A 33 17.61 -0.91 -13.00
N VAL A 34 17.96 -2.09 -12.53
CA VAL A 34 17.14 -3.30 -12.62
C VAL A 34 17.00 -3.93 -11.25
N ILE A 35 15.78 -4.32 -10.89
CA ILE A 35 15.49 -5.10 -9.69
C ILE A 35 15.16 -6.53 -10.15
N ILE A 36 16.01 -7.48 -9.78
CA ILE A 36 15.77 -8.90 -10.02
C ILE A 36 15.11 -9.49 -8.79
N VAL A 37 13.92 -10.04 -8.96
CA VAL A 37 13.19 -10.73 -7.90
C VAL A 37 13.19 -12.22 -8.19
N THR A 38 13.88 -12.99 -7.34
CA THR A 38 13.85 -14.44 -7.37
C THR A 38 12.79 -14.93 -6.40
N THR A 39 11.95 -15.82 -6.88
CA THR A 39 10.85 -16.36 -6.08
C THR A 39 11.11 -17.78 -5.68
N LYS A 40 10.59 -18.20 -4.53
CA LYS A 40 10.74 -19.53 -3.96
C LYS A 40 10.35 -20.62 -4.95
N GLN A 41 11.21 -21.62 -5.05
CA GLN A 41 11.04 -22.79 -5.91
C GLN A 41 10.84 -24.04 -5.05
N GLY A 42 10.29 -25.09 -5.64
CA GLY A 42 10.25 -26.40 -4.99
C GLY A 42 11.64 -27.03 -4.88
N ALA A 43 11.92 -27.65 -3.77
CA ALA A 43 13.13 -28.43 -3.55
C ALA A 43 12.80 -29.92 -3.51
N GLU A 44 13.82 -30.77 -3.79
CA GLU A 44 13.70 -32.21 -3.60
C GLU A 44 13.57 -32.54 -2.13
N GLY A 45 12.61 -33.36 -1.78
CA GLY A 45 12.32 -33.76 -0.41
C GLY A 45 10.85 -34.01 -0.15
N LYS A 46 10.54 -34.31 1.10
CA LYS A 46 9.14 -34.50 1.55
C LYS A 46 8.37 -33.18 1.42
N ALA A 47 7.08 -33.31 1.16
CA ALA A 47 6.18 -32.15 1.15
C ALA A 47 6.25 -31.39 2.48
N GLN A 48 6.46 -30.10 2.41
CA GLN A 48 6.46 -29.17 3.53
C GLN A 48 5.29 -28.19 3.36
N VAL A 49 4.56 -27.99 4.45
CA VAL A 49 3.48 -27.00 4.52
C VAL A 49 3.95 -25.88 5.44
N ASN A 50 3.98 -24.68 4.92
CA ASN A 50 4.30 -23.48 5.68
C ASN A 50 3.03 -22.61 5.78
N ILE A 51 2.68 -22.25 7.00
CA ILE A 51 1.56 -21.35 7.28
C ILE A 51 2.13 -20.14 7.99
N THR A 52 1.86 -18.97 7.45
CA THR A 52 2.24 -17.69 8.06
C THR A 52 0.96 -16.90 8.31
N ALA A 53 0.83 -16.38 9.53
CA ALA A 53 -0.25 -15.49 9.91
C ALA A 53 0.34 -14.31 10.70
N SER A 54 0.04 -13.11 10.27
CA SER A 54 0.48 -11.88 10.92
C SER A 54 -0.69 -10.91 11.03
N GLU A 55 -0.88 -10.38 12.23
CA GLU A 55 -1.82 -9.29 12.48
C GLU A 55 -1.10 -8.16 13.18
N GLY A 56 -1.43 -6.92 12.80
CA GLY A 56 -0.83 -5.74 13.35
C GLY A 56 -1.80 -4.55 13.30
N PHE A 57 -1.40 -3.51 13.98
CA PHE A 57 -2.11 -2.25 14.01
C PHE A 57 -1.18 -1.13 13.56
N GLN A 58 -1.73 -0.18 12.85
CA GLN A 58 -1.05 1.05 12.46
C GLN A 58 -1.85 2.25 12.93
N PHE A 59 -1.15 3.30 13.28
CA PHE A 59 -1.75 4.53 13.77
C PHE A 59 -0.92 5.73 13.30
N GLN A 60 -1.54 6.89 13.29
CA GLN A 60 -0.85 8.13 13.01
C GLN A 60 0.18 8.40 14.11
N ASN A 61 1.40 8.73 13.72
CA ASN A 61 2.41 9.28 14.61
C ASN A 61 2.63 10.76 14.27
N SER A 62 2.01 11.65 15.03
CA SER A 62 2.16 13.09 14.86
C SER A 62 3.50 13.64 15.39
N GLY A 63 4.25 12.83 16.14
CA GLY A 63 5.47 13.28 16.80
C GLY A 63 5.21 14.42 17.78
N LYS A 64 5.83 15.60 17.51
CA LYS A 64 5.63 16.83 18.28
C LYS A 64 4.66 17.81 17.60
N PHE A 65 3.97 17.38 16.54
CA PHE A 65 3.04 18.23 15.83
C PHE A 65 1.69 18.21 16.54
N GLU A 66 1.25 19.36 16.97
CA GLU A 66 -0.05 19.59 17.61
C GLU A 66 -0.82 20.65 16.84
N MET A 67 -2.13 20.44 16.72
CA MET A 67 -3.04 21.43 16.15
C MET A 67 -3.45 22.42 17.25
N CYS A 68 -3.60 23.69 16.90
CA CYS A 68 -4.12 24.66 17.83
C CYS A 68 -5.57 24.33 18.23
N THR A 69 -5.91 24.63 19.45
CA THR A 69 -7.30 24.62 19.96
C THR A 69 -8.13 25.74 19.32
N ALA A 70 -9.45 25.66 19.44
CA ALA A 70 -10.33 26.73 18.94
C ALA A 70 -10.07 28.08 19.66
N SER A 71 -9.79 28.06 20.97
CA SER A 71 -9.40 29.26 21.70
C SER A 71 -8.11 29.88 21.18
N GLU A 72 -7.07 29.07 20.97
CA GLU A 72 -5.77 29.54 20.44
C GLU A 72 -5.92 30.06 19.01
N TYR A 73 -6.70 29.37 18.18
CA TYR A 73 -7.01 29.80 16.84
C TYR A 73 -7.70 31.17 16.83
N ALA A 74 -8.72 31.37 17.68
CA ALA A 74 -9.43 32.64 17.80
C ALA A 74 -8.50 33.79 18.26
N MET A 75 -7.60 33.52 19.22
CA MET A 75 -6.58 34.49 19.66
C MET A 75 -5.63 34.86 18.51
N LEU A 76 -5.12 33.86 17.78
CA LEU A 76 -4.21 34.09 16.64
C LEU A 76 -4.91 34.88 15.52
N GLN A 77 -6.21 34.61 15.24
CA GLN A 77 -6.97 35.37 14.26
C GLN A 77 -7.15 36.83 14.68
N ASN A 78 -7.42 37.09 15.96
CA ASN A 78 -7.49 38.46 16.49
C ASN A 78 -6.15 39.18 16.33
N GLU A 79 -5.05 38.53 16.70
CA GLU A 79 -3.69 39.09 16.57
C GLU A 79 -3.37 39.39 15.09
N ALA A 80 -3.66 38.44 14.20
CA ALA A 80 -3.44 38.61 12.76
C ALA A 80 -4.26 39.78 12.18
N ASN A 81 -5.55 39.92 12.60
CA ASN A 81 -6.37 41.03 12.15
C ASN A 81 -5.87 42.37 12.64
N LEU A 82 -5.49 42.50 13.92
CA LEU A 82 -4.94 43.74 14.49
C LEU A 82 -3.60 44.12 13.86
N ASN A 83 -2.76 43.15 13.48
CA ASN A 83 -1.50 43.42 12.80
C ASN A 83 -1.72 43.98 11.39
N ILE A 84 -2.78 43.56 10.70
CA ILE A 84 -3.14 44.07 9.37
C ILE A 84 -3.92 45.39 9.46
N ASN A 85 -4.83 45.48 10.42
CA ASN A 85 -5.71 46.63 10.63
C ASN A 85 -5.76 46.98 12.13
N PRO A 86 -4.84 47.80 12.64
CA PRO A 86 -4.73 48.13 14.08
C PRO A 86 -6.01 48.74 14.68
N ASP A 87 -6.82 49.43 13.86
CA ASP A 87 -8.07 50.06 14.28
C ASP A 87 -9.30 49.17 14.02
N GLY A 88 -9.09 47.94 13.54
CA GLY A 88 -10.13 47.05 12.96
C GLY A 88 -10.95 46.27 13.98
N GLY A 89 -10.68 46.37 15.28
CA GLY A 89 -11.39 45.58 16.30
C GLY A 89 -11.07 44.08 16.31
N LEU A 90 -11.72 43.32 17.17
CA LEU A 90 -11.51 41.87 17.32
C LEU A 90 -12.42 41.12 16.32
N VAL A 91 -11.89 40.01 15.77
CA VAL A 91 -12.67 39.05 14.99
C VAL A 91 -13.56 38.21 15.91
N TYR A 92 -13.02 37.87 17.07
CA TYR A 92 -13.70 37.10 18.11
C TYR A 92 -13.60 37.84 19.44
N ASP A 93 -14.77 38.24 20.01
CA ASP A 93 -14.82 39.02 21.24
C ASP A 93 -14.33 38.23 22.46
N ASP A 94 -14.67 36.95 22.56
CA ASP A 94 -14.28 36.03 23.63
C ASP A 94 -13.66 34.74 23.11
N PRO A 95 -12.37 34.73 22.77
CA PRO A 95 -11.67 33.54 22.31
C PRO A 95 -11.73 32.36 23.30
N ALA A 96 -11.79 32.60 24.59
CA ALA A 96 -11.81 31.55 25.60
C ALA A 96 -13.09 30.72 25.58
N SER A 97 -14.20 31.28 25.12
CA SER A 97 -15.50 30.61 25.04
C SER A 97 -15.49 29.40 24.07
N PHE A 98 -14.58 29.37 23.08
CA PHE A 98 -14.51 28.29 22.10
C PHE A 98 -13.88 27.01 22.66
N GLY A 99 -13.12 27.06 23.75
CA GLY A 99 -12.51 25.91 24.38
C GLY A 99 -11.53 25.16 23.46
N LYS A 100 -11.58 23.82 23.47
CA LYS A 100 -10.71 22.97 22.63
C LYS A 100 -11.11 22.97 21.16
N GLY A 101 -12.43 23.00 20.90
CA GLY A 101 -12.96 22.87 19.54
C GLY A 101 -12.71 21.51 18.91
N THR A 102 -12.71 21.47 17.59
CA THR A 102 -12.57 20.27 16.77
C THR A 102 -11.11 20.00 16.44
N ASN A 103 -10.58 18.86 16.85
CA ASN A 103 -9.32 18.33 16.30
C ASN A 103 -9.64 17.56 15.02
N TRP A 104 -9.52 18.19 13.88
CA TRP A 104 -9.82 17.59 12.59
C TRP A 104 -9.00 16.36 12.24
N PHE A 105 -7.80 16.19 12.85
CA PHE A 105 -7.00 14.99 12.67
C PHE A 105 -7.61 13.78 13.40
N ASP A 106 -8.13 13.96 14.59
CA ASP A 106 -8.82 12.90 15.33
C ASP A 106 -10.10 12.47 14.60
N GLU A 107 -10.71 13.41 13.87
CA GLU A 107 -11.92 13.13 13.07
C GLU A 107 -11.63 12.27 11.84
N ILE A 108 -10.47 12.41 11.20
CA ILE A 108 -10.14 11.70 9.96
C ILE A 108 -9.27 10.47 10.16
N PHE A 109 -8.50 10.40 11.24
CA PHE A 109 -7.61 9.29 11.52
C PHE A 109 -8.27 8.24 12.41
N ARG A 110 -7.76 7.02 12.30
CA ARG A 110 -8.14 5.88 13.16
C ARG A 110 -6.95 4.97 13.40
N VAL A 111 -7.04 4.13 14.42
CA VAL A 111 -6.22 2.93 14.50
C VAL A 111 -6.73 1.95 13.45
N ALA A 112 -5.84 1.44 12.63
CA ALA A 112 -6.17 0.61 11.49
C ALA A 112 -5.49 -0.75 11.57
N SER A 113 -6.18 -1.81 11.12
CA SER A 113 -5.68 -3.18 11.15
C SER A 113 -4.88 -3.52 9.88
N VAL A 114 -3.88 -4.37 10.04
CA VAL A 114 -3.15 -5.02 8.95
C VAL A 114 -3.15 -6.51 9.20
N ARG A 115 -3.51 -7.30 8.19
CA ARG A 115 -3.59 -8.76 8.24
C ARG A 115 -2.85 -9.34 7.04
N ASP A 116 -2.00 -10.32 7.27
CA ASP A 116 -1.24 -11.02 6.24
C ASP A 116 -1.23 -12.52 6.55
N TYR A 117 -1.92 -13.28 5.70
CA TYR A 117 -2.05 -14.72 5.83
C TYR A 117 -1.52 -15.40 4.58
N GLN A 118 -0.72 -16.43 4.76
CA GLN A 118 -0.22 -17.24 3.65
C GLN A 118 -0.14 -18.70 4.02
N VAL A 119 -0.49 -19.54 3.05
CA VAL A 119 -0.23 -20.98 3.06
C VAL A 119 0.62 -21.30 1.86
N ALA A 120 1.70 -22.05 2.06
CA ALA A 120 2.56 -22.54 0.99
C ALA A 120 2.83 -24.02 1.18
N VAL A 121 2.80 -24.77 0.07
CA VAL A 121 3.15 -26.19 0.01
C VAL A 121 4.28 -26.36 -0.99
N SER A 122 5.41 -26.87 -0.54
CA SER A 122 6.56 -27.11 -1.39
C SER A 122 7.12 -28.51 -1.17
N GLY A 123 7.74 -29.06 -2.21
CA GLY A 123 8.34 -30.38 -2.14
C GLY A 123 8.76 -30.87 -3.51
N GLY A 124 9.17 -32.13 -3.57
CA GLY A 124 9.49 -32.72 -4.86
C GLY A 124 10.22 -34.03 -4.75
N THR A 125 10.36 -34.64 -5.91
CA THR A 125 11.19 -35.81 -6.15
C THR A 125 12.32 -35.44 -7.10
N GLU A 126 13.18 -36.38 -7.46
CA GLU A 126 14.18 -36.18 -8.53
C GLU A 126 13.53 -35.72 -9.85
N LYS A 127 12.27 -36.12 -10.12
CA LYS A 127 11.58 -35.85 -11.39
C LYS A 127 10.65 -34.63 -11.36
N VAL A 128 10.10 -34.31 -10.21
CA VAL A 128 9.09 -33.23 -10.09
C VAL A 128 9.42 -32.39 -8.88
N ARG A 129 9.45 -31.07 -9.04
CA ARG A 129 9.55 -30.11 -7.94
C ARG A 129 8.39 -29.12 -8.06
N TYR A 130 7.82 -28.77 -6.92
CA TYR A 130 6.69 -27.86 -6.87
C TYR A 130 6.76 -26.91 -5.69
N ASN A 131 6.25 -25.72 -5.89
CA ASN A 131 5.95 -24.74 -4.85
C ASN A 131 4.63 -24.08 -5.21
N LEU A 132 3.64 -24.26 -4.36
CA LEU A 132 2.29 -23.70 -4.50
C LEU A 132 2.04 -22.81 -3.30
N SER A 133 1.56 -21.59 -3.51
CA SER A 133 1.17 -20.70 -2.41
C SER A 133 -0.14 -19.99 -2.69
N ALA A 134 -0.86 -19.70 -1.61
CA ALA A 134 -2.03 -18.85 -1.59
C ALA A 134 -1.89 -17.85 -0.44
N GLY A 135 -2.13 -16.57 -0.70
CA GLY A 135 -1.99 -15.51 0.28
C GLY A 135 -3.16 -14.54 0.25
N TYR A 136 -3.50 -14.01 1.40
CA TYR A 136 -4.47 -12.93 1.57
C TYR A 136 -3.83 -11.83 2.42
N PHE A 137 -3.81 -10.62 1.89
CA PHE A 137 -3.33 -9.42 2.56
C PHE A 137 -4.46 -8.41 2.63
N GLN A 138 -4.70 -7.86 3.82
CA GLN A 138 -5.64 -6.78 4.04
C GLN A 138 -4.98 -5.69 4.88
N GLN A 139 -5.15 -4.44 4.47
CA GLN A 139 -4.69 -3.28 5.19
C GLN A 139 -5.79 -2.23 5.21
N ASP A 140 -6.33 -1.94 6.38
CA ASP A 140 -7.16 -0.77 6.58
C ASP A 140 -6.27 0.48 6.60
N GLY A 141 -6.73 1.58 6.00
CA GLY A 141 -6.01 2.85 6.04
C GLY A 141 -6.15 3.54 7.40
N ILE A 142 -5.09 4.21 7.86
CA ILE A 142 -5.16 5.10 9.02
C ILE A 142 -6.08 6.29 8.79
N ILE A 143 -6.31 6.69 7.54
CA ILE A 143 -7.41 7.58 7.16
C ILE A 143 -8.67 6.74 7.05
N LYS A 144 -9.76 7.16 7.73
CA LYS A 144 -11.06 6.50 7.67
C LYS A 144 -11.51 6.28 6.22
N GLU A 145 -12.29 5.24 5.96
CA GLU A 145 -12.83 4.84 4.65
C GLU A 145 -11.80 4.38 3.60
N ASN A 146 -10.51 4.35 3.93
CA ASN A 146 -9.48 3.79 3.05
C ASN A 146 -9.20 2.34 3.42
N SER A 147 -9.07 1.48 2.41
CA SER A 147 -8.65 0.08 2.60
C SER A 147 -7.97 -0.45 1.33
N TYR A 148 -7.16 -1.47 1.53
CA TYR A 148 -6.54 -2.26 0.48
C TYR A 148 -6.61 -3.73 0.86
N ASP A 149 -7.05 -4.56 -0.07
CA ASP A 149 -6.99 -6.02 0.05
C ASP A 149 -6.42 -6.65 -1.20
N ARG A 150 -5.76 -7.79 -1.03
CA ARG A 150 -5.13 -8.53 -2.12
C ARG A 150 -5.16 -10.03 -1.84
N PHE A 151 -5.64 -10.77 -2.81
CA PHE A 151 -5.53 -12.22 -2.86
C PHE A 151 -4.47 -12.62 -3.89
N THR A 152 -3.57 -13.53 -3.54
CA THR A 152 -2.51 -14.02 -4.41
C THR A 152 -2.51 -15.53 -4.51
N LEU A 153 -2.28 -16.03 -5.72
CA LEU A 153 -2.04 -17.45 -5.99
C LEU A 153 -0.74 -17.59 -6.76
N ARG A 154 0.06 -18.58 -6.42
CA ARG A 154 1.29 -18.86 -7.12
C ARG A 154 1.53 -20.36 -7.28
N ALA A 155 2.06 -20.73 -8.45
CA ALA A 155 2.46 -22.09 -8.77
C ALA A 155 3.78 -22.07 -9.53
N ASN A 156 4.84 -22.63 -8.93
CA ASN A 156 6.15 -22.81 -9.56
C ASN A 156 6.43 -24.30 -9.62
N ASN A 157 6.45 -24.87 -10.82
CA ASN A 157 6.65 -26.28 -11.00
C ASN A 157 7.74 -26.56 -12.04
N SER A 158 8.51 -27.60 -11.81
CA SER A 158 9.49 -28.10 -12.76
C SER A 158 9.44 -29.63 -12.89
N TYR A 159 9.61 -30.11 -14.09
CA TYR A 159 9.48 -31.52 -14.45
C TYR A 159 10.71 -31.95 -15.24
N LYS A 160 11.48 -32.88 -14.67
CA LYS A 160 12.63 -33.51 -15.32
C LYS A 160 12.11 -34.68 -16.15
N ILE A 161 11.91 -34.46 -17.43
CA ILE A 161 11.35 -35.45 -18.36
C ILE A 161 12.33 -36.63 -18.53
N ASN A 162 13.61 -36.30 -18.67
CA ASN A 162 14.71 -37.28 -18.73
C ASN A 162 16.00 -36.63 -18.23
N LYS A 163 17.15 -37.30 -18.38
CA LYS A 163 18.46 -36.81 -17.95
C LYS A 163 18.91 -35.52 -18.60
N HIS A 164 18.37 -35.22 -19.78
CA HIS A 164 18.75 -34.08 -20.63
C HIS A 164 17.69 -33.00 -20.75
N LEU A 165 16.43 -33.28 -20.36
CA LEU A 165 15.32 -32.36 -20.59
C LEU A 165 14.56 -32.05 -19.31
N THR A 166 14.54 -30.78 -18.96
CA THR A 166 13.71 -30.23 -17.88
C THR A 166 12.79 -29.15 -18.46
N ILE A 167 11.51 -29.20 -18.13
CA ILE A 167 10.53 -28.18 -18.44
C ILE A 167 9.94 -27.64 -17.14
N GLY A 168 9.40 -26.43 -17.18
CA GLY A 168 8.73 -25.89 -16.00
C GLY A 168 7.90 -24.67 -16.34
N HIS A 169 7.13 -24.26 -15.36
CA HIS A 169 6.34 -23.04 -15.43
C HIS A 169 6.30 -22.32 -14.09
N ASN A 170 6.18 -21.01 -14.17
CA ASN A 170 5.88 -20.14 -13.04
C ASN A 170 4.60 -19.39 -13.38
N LEU A 171 3.60 -19.51 -12.53
CA LEU A 171 2.33 -18.81 -12.66
C LEU A 171 2.08 -18.00 -11.38
N SER A 172 1.67 -16.76 -11.53
CA SER A 172 1.27 -15.89 -10.44
C SER A 172 -0.02 -15.17 -10.82
N ALA A 173 -1.02 -15.22 -9.96
CA ALA A 173 -2.24 -14.45 -10.09
C ALA A 173 -2.42 -13.58 -8.85
N SER A 174 -2.80 -12.33 -9.04
CA SER A 174 -3.05 -11.36 -7.98
C SER A 174 -4.32 -10.59 -8.29
N PHE A 175 -5.23 -10.56 -7.34
CA PHE A 175 -6.49 -9.83 -7.38
C PHE A 175 -6.48 -8.85 -6.24
N SER A 176 -6.52 -7.56 -6.54
CA SER A 176 -6.46 -6.54 -5.50
C SER A 176 -7.58 -5.52 -5.66
N HIS A 177 -8.03 -5.02 -4.53
CA HIS A 177 -9.03 -3.98 -4.43
C HIS A 177 -8.50 -2.86 -3.54
N THR A 178 -8.60 -1.63 -4.01
CA THR A 178 -8.25 -0.42 -3.26
C THR A 178 -9.49 0.44 -3.16
N LYS A 179 -9.93 0.70 -1.94
CA LYS A 179 -11.01 1.63 -1.66
C LYS A 179 -10.43 2.97 -1.20
N ASN A 180 -10.84 4.05 -1.84
CA ASN A 180 -10.51 5.44 -1.53
C ASN A 180 -9.00 5.75 -1.42
N GLU A 181 -8.44 6.41 -2.41
CA GLU A 181 -7.11 7.01 -2.35
C GLU A 181 -7.20 8.53 -2.08
N ASN A 182 -7.85 8.94 -1.00
CA ASN A 182 -8.20 10.34 -0.80
C ASN A 182 -7.05 11.17 -0.23
N LYS A 183 -6.15 11.63 -1.08
CA LYS A 183 -4.94 12.38 -0.70
C LYS A 183 -5.23 13.81 -0.21
N GLY A 184 -6.40 14.39 -0.53
CA GLY A 184 -6.76 15.78 -0.20
C GLY A 184 -7.28 15.97 1.23
N VAL A 185 -7.78 14.91 1.86
CA VAL A 185 -8.47 14.97 3.16
C VAL A 185 -7.57 15.51 4.27
N VAL A 186 -6.31 15.06 4.34
CA VAL A 186 -5.34 15.55 5.35
C VAL A 186 -5.06 17.04 5.19
N LYS A 187 -4.94 17.51 3.94
CA LYS A 187 -4.74 18.93 3.65
C LYS A 187 -5.97 19.76 4.06
N SER A 188 -7.18 19.23 3.84
CA SER A 188 -8.43 19.90 4.27
C SER A 188 -8.50 19.95 5.80
N ALA A 189 -8.24 18.84 6.48
CA ALA A 189 -8.20 18.79 7.94
C ALA A 189 -7.20 19.77 8.57
N TYR A 190 -6.03 19.92 7.93
CA TYR A 190 -5.01 20.88 8.36
C TYR A 190 -5.47 22.36 8.23
N LYS A 191 -6.26 22.66 7.21
CA LYS A 191 -6.67 24.04 6.89
C LYS A 191 -7.92 24.51 7.62
N LEU A 192 -8.75 23.59 8.05
CA LEU A 192 -10.03 23.95 8.67
C LEU A 192 -9.84 24.54 10.06
N SER A 193 -10.66 25.56 10.33
CA SER A 193 -10.73 26.16 11.66
C SER A 193 -11.24 25.13 12.68
N PRO A 194 -10.57 25.00 13.84
CA PRO A 194 -11.04 24.16 14.93
C PRO A 194 -12.33 24.69 15.61
N ILE A 195 -12.78 25.91 15.26
CA ILE A 195 -14.06 26.46 15.72
C ILE A 195 -15.23 25.76 15.05
N ILE A 196 -15.02 25.27 13.82
CA ILE A 196 -16.07 24.60 13.05
C ILE A 196 -16.27 23.18 13.56
N THR A 197 -17.50 22.82 13.86
CA THR A 197 -17.89 21.45 14.23
C THR A 197 -17.95 20.55 13.00
N PRO A 198 -17.73 19.23 13.13
CA PRO A 198 -17.85 18.28 12.02
C PRO A 198 -19.23 18.27 11.35
N TYR A 199 -20.26 18.43 12.16
CA TYR A 199 -21.67 18.43 11.75
C TYR A 199 -22.40 19.66 12.27
N ASP A 200 -23.38 20.14 11.52
CA ASP A 200 -24.30 21.20 11.92
C ASP A 200 -25.36 20.68 12.93
N GLU A 201 -26.23 21.57 13.40
CA GLU A 201 -27.31 21.24 14.34
C GLU A 201 -28.36 20.25 13.76
N ASN A 202 -28.41 20.12 12.45
CA ASN A 202 -29.30 19.18 11.74
C ASN A 202 -28.64 17.85 11.44
N GLY A 203 -27.36 17.67 11.82
CA GLY A 203 -26.57 16.46 11.56
C GLY A 203 -26.00 16.39 10.14
N ASN A 204 -26.04 17.45 9.36
CA ASN A 204 -25.35 17.54 8.08
C ASN A 204 -23.89 17.93 8.27
N PHE A 205 -23.03 17.63 7.32
CA PHE A 205 -21.65 18.08 7.36
C PHE A 205 -21.57 19.60 7.35
N SER A 206 -20.89 20.18 8.33
CA SER A 206 -20.76 21.63 8.45
C SER A 206 -20.06 22.26 7.24
N ASP A 207 -20.47 23.46 6.88
CA ASP A 207 -19.80 24.27 5.87
C ASP A 207 -18.38 24.65 6.36
N PRO A 208 -17.34 24.37 5.60
CA PRO A 208 -15.96 24.70 5.96
C PRO A 208 -15.67 26.20 6.06
N GLN A 209 -16.54 27.07 5.51
CA GLN A 209 -16.41 28.55 5.51
C GLN A 209 -15.08 29.07 4.92
N VAL A 210 -14.30 28.20 4.30
CA VAL A 210 -13.03 28.50 3.65
C VAL A 210 -13.11 28.15 2.18
N ALA A 211 -12.87 29.12 1.33
CA ALA A 211 -12.85 28.91 -0.11
C ALA A 211 -11.83 27.80 -0.49
N SER A 212 -12.24 26.93 -1.39
CA SER A 212 -11.42 25.81 -1.91
C SER A 212 -11.04 24.75 -0.88
N THR A 213 -11.76 24.66 0.24
CA THR A 213 -11.58 23.61 1.23
C THR A 213 -12.91 22.93 1.49
N ALA A 214 -12.93 21.60 1.42
CA ALA A 214 -14.11 20.81 1.72
C ALA A 214 -14.05 20.31 3.17
N ASN A 215 -15.23 20.05 3.77
CA ASN A 215 -15.28 19.30 5.02
C ASN A 215 -14.66 17.92 4.80
N PRO A 216 -13.61 17.54 5.53
CA PRO A 216 -12.88 16.30 5.29
C PRO A 216 -13.76 15.06 5.51
N LEU A 217 -14.70 15.09 6.44
CA LEU A 217 -15.63 13.98 6.66
C LEU A 217 -16.64 13.84 5.52
N ALA A 218 -17.14 14.98 4.98
CA ALA A 218 -17.97 14.97 3.78
C ALA A 218 -17.19 14.38 2.59
N THR A 219 -15.93 14.74 2.45
CA THR A 219 -15.07 14.18 1.40
C THR A 219 -14.92 12.66 1.55
N LEU A 220 -14.66 12.16 2.76
CA LEU A 220 -14.57 10.72 3.03
C LEU A 220 -15.89 10.00 2.77
N HIS A 221 -17.02 10.65 3.06
CA HIS A 221 -18.33 10.05 2.90
C HIS A 221 -18.79 9.99 1.43
N TYR A 222 -18.59 11.06 0.68
CA TYR A 222 -19.13 11.18 -0.69
C TYR A 222 -18.15 10.76 -1.79
N MET A 223 -16.86 10.89 -1.57
CA MET A 223 -15.86 10.52 -2.56
C MET A 223 -15.48 9.04 -2.43
N ASN A 224 -16.32 8.18 -2.96
CA ASN A 224 -16.04 6.74 -3.03
C ASN A 224 -15.33 6.43 -4.35
N SER A 225 -14.16 5.81 -4.25
CA SER A 225 -13.36 5.34 -5.36
C SER A 225 -12.99 3.89 -5.12
N ASP A 226 -13.44 3.01 -5.98
CA ASP A 226 -13.10 1.58 -5.96
C ASP A 226 -12.22 1.26 -7.16
N ASN A 227 -11.03 0.78 -6.90
CA ASN A 227 -10.07 0.39 -7.93
C ASN A 227 -9.75 -1.10 -7.80
N TRP A 228 -10.18 -1.88 -8.78
CA TRP A 228 -9.90 -3.30 -8.90
C TRP A 228 -8.73 -3.50 -9.87
N LYS A 229 -7.75 -4.30 -9.47
CA LYS A 229 -6.60 -4.60 -10.31
C LYS A 229 -6.31 -6.09 -10.27
N ASP A 230 -6.54 -6.73 -11.40
CA ASP A 230 -6.27 -8.14 -11.62
C ASP A 230 -4.99 -8.27 -12.45
N ARG A 231 -4.09 -9.13 -12.00
CA ARG A 231 -2.84 -9.39 -12.71
C ARG A 231 -2.56 -10.88 -12.72
N ILE A 232 -2.35 -11.41 -13.92
CA ILE A 232 -1.89 -12.78 -14.12
C ILE A 232 -0.57 -12.70 -14.90
N VAL A 233 0.46 -13.30 -14.34
CA VAL A 233 1.80 -13.37 -14.95
C VAL A 233 2.20 -14.83 -15.01
N GLY A 234 2.56 -15.29 -16.19
CA GLY A 234 3.02 -16.64 -16.40
C GLY A 234 4.31 -16.66 -17.20
N SER A 235 5.16 -17.63 -16.91
CA SER A 235 6.31 -17.97 -17.74
C SER A 235 6.45 -19.49 -17.82
N ALA A 236 6.87 -19.98 -18.97
CA ALA A 236 7.26 -21.37 -19.16
C ALA A 236 8.72 -21.41 -19.62
N PHE A 237 9.45 -22.41 -19.17
CA PHE A 237 10.83 -22.59 -19.56
C PHE A 237 11.14 -24.04 -19.96
N LEU A 238 12.11 -24.15 -20.83
CA LEU A 238 12.69 -25.42 -21.27
C LEU A 238 14.21 -25.32 -21.11
N ASN A 239 14.79 -26.35 -20.49
CA ASN A 239 16.23 -26.51 -20.37
C ASN A 239 16.61 -27.88 -20.93
N TRP A 240 17.37 -27.90 -22.04
CA TRP A 240 17.73 -29.10 -22.77
C TRP A 240 19.25 -29.20 -22.95
N GLU A 241 19.85 -30.22 -22.36
CA GLU A 241 21.22 -30.61 -22.63
C GLU A 241 21.24 -31.41 -23.95
N VAL A 242 21.51 -30.72 -25.06
CA VAL A 242 21.49 -31.29 -26.42
C VAL A 242 22.55 -32.39 -26.58
N ILE A 243 23.76 -32.11 -26.10
CA ILE A 243 24.87 -33.02 -25.95
C ILE A 243 25.60 -32.66 -24.65
N LYS A 244 26.42 -33.54 -24.13
CA LYS A 244 27.17 -33.31 -22.90
C LYS A 244 27.94 -32.00 -22.95
N GLY A 245 27.60 -31.09 -22.06
CA GLY A 245 28.20 -29.76 -21.95
C GLY A 245 27.59 -28.68 -22.81
N LEU A 246 26.63 -28.98 -23.71
CA LEU A 246 25.87 -28.00 -24.50
C LEU A 246 24.42 -27.91 -24.03
N ASN A 247 24.08 -26.83 -23.33
CA ASN A 247 22.74 -26.59 -22.82
C ASN A 247 22.02 -25.53 -23.63
N PHE A 248 20.81 -25.85 -24.09
CA PHE A 248 19.87 -24.92 -24.67
C PHE A 248 18.81 -24.57 -23.63
N LYS A 249 18.66 -23.27 -23.31
CA LYS A 249 17.66 -22.76 -22.40
C LYS A 249 16.82 -21.72 -23.09
N THR A 250 15.50 -21.87 -23.02
CA THR A 250 14.53 -20.89 -23.51
C THR A 250 13.42 -20.66 -22.51
N SER A 251 12.83 -19.46 -22.52
CA SER A 251 11.69 -19.08 -21.71
C SER A 251 10.76 -18.17 -22.49
N LEU A 252 9.49 -18.30 -22.22
CA LEU A 252 8.42 -17.46 -22.73
C LEU A 252 7.80 -16.67 -21.58
#